data_5b40c29a420dfc3f898227f795164d85
#
_entry.id   5b40c29a420dfc3f898227f795164d85
#
_cell.length_a   1.000
_cell.length_b   1.000
_cell.length_c   1.000
_cell.angle_alpha   90.00
_cell.angle_beta   90.00
_cell.angle_gamma   90.00
#
_symmetry.space_group_name_H-M   'P 1'
#
loop_
_entity.id
_entity.type
_entity.pdbx_description
1 polymer ?
#
loop_
_entity_poly.entity_id
_entity_poly.type
_entity_poly.pdbx_seq_one_letter_code
_entity_poly.pdbx_strand_id
1 'polypeptide(L)'
;MSILNVEHLTHGFGDRAIFNDVSFRLLKGEHIGLVGANGEGKSTFFNIVTGKLMPDEGKIEWAKNVRVGYLDQHSVLSQGMSIRDVLKSAFSYLFEMEERMNGICDSLGTASPEEMDTLMEELGTIQDTLTMHDFYVIDAKVEEVARALGLLDIGLERDVTDLSGGQRTKVLLGKLLLEKPDILLLDEPTNYLDEEHIEWLKRYLQDYENAFILISHDIPFLNSVINLVYHMENQELNRYVGDYDHFQEVYEVKKAQLEAAYRRQQQEISELKDFVARNKARVSTRNMAMSRQKKLDKMDVSSLLPRSRSLSFILNTDALRGNIFSKRRIWLLVIMNPFPDLLLSLWKEEIRLRWLVQTVSVRQLY
;
A
#
# COMPACT_ATOMS: atom_id res chain seq x y z
N MET A 1 4.84 7.55 -21.76
CA MET A 1 3.56 6.94 -22.14
C MET A 1 2.91 6.41 -20.87
N SER A 2 1.59 6.63 -20.67
CA SER A 2 0.89 6.13 -19.48
C SER A 2 0.73 4.61 -19.58
N ILE A 3 1.09 3.91 -18.50
CA ILE A 3 0.98 2.44 -18.43
C ILE A 3 -0.31 2.05 -17.71
N LEU A 4 -0.67 2.80 -16.67
CA LEU A 4 -1.93 2.66 -15.93
C LEU A 4 -2.58 4.04 -15.83
N ASN A 5 -3.87 4.11 -16.15
CA ASN A 5 -4.71 5.28 -15.96
C ASN A 5 -5.98 4.89 -15.22
N VAL A 6 -6.24 5.54 -14.11
CA VAL A 6 -7.45 5.37 -13.30
C VAL A 6 -8.15 6.72 -13.26
N GLU A 7 -9.40 6.76 -13.68
CA GLU A 7 -10.21 7.98 -13.77
C GLU A 7 -11.49 7.84 -12.96
N HIS A 8 -11.77 8.86 -12.16
CA HIS A 8 -13.02 9.02 -11.40
C HIS A 8 -13.38 7.79 -10.54
N LEU A 9 -12.38 7.18 -9.92
CA LEU A 9 -12.55 5.98 -9.10
C LEU A 9 -13.33 6.31 -7.84
N THR A 10 -14.49 5.67 -7.67
CA THR A 10 -15.30 5.69 -6.44
C THR A 10 -15.52 4.28 -5.96
N HIS A 11 -15.29 4.03 -4.68
CA HIS A 11 -15.52 2.72 -4.07
C HIS A 11 -15.75 2.83 -2.57
N GLY A 12 -16.63 1.96 -2.05
CA GLY A 12 -16.93 1.88 -0.63
C GLY A 12 -17.37 0.49 -0.17
N PHE A 13 -17.33 0.27 1.13
CA PHE A 13 -17.84 -0.94 1.76
C PHE A 13 -19.03 -0.57 2.66
N GLY A 14 -20.26 -0.88 2.20
CA GLY A 14 -21.48 -0.47 2.90
C GLY A 14 -21.54 1.06 3.04
N ASP A 15 -21.68 1.55 4.26
CA ASP A 15 -21.77 3.00 4.54
C ASP A 15 -20.40 3.71 4.58
N ARG A 16 -19.29 2.98 4.37
CA ARG A 16 -17.95 3.54 4.42
C ARG A 16 -17.40 3.75 3.02
N ALA A 17 -17.36 5.00 2.55
CA ALA A 17 -16.62 5.37 1.37
C ALA A 17 -15.10 5.26 1.63
N ILE A 18 -14.38 4.65 0.69
CA ILE A 18 -12.92 4.48 0.69
C ILE A 18 -12.28 5.44 -0.31
N PHE A 19 -12.85 5.52 -1.51
CA PHE A 19 -12.45 6.44 -2.57
C PHE A 19 -13.65 7.27 -3.02
N ASN A 20 -13.40 8.55 -3.28
CA ASN A 20 -14.39 9.47 -3.78
C ASN A 20 -13.79 10.30 -4.91
N ASP A 21 -14.13 9.94 -6.15
CA ASP A 21 -13.66 10.62 -7.37
C ASP A 21 -12.12 10.69 -7.48
N VAL A 22 -11.45 9.56 -7.24
CA VAL A 22 -9.99 9.48 -7.23
C VAL A 22 -9.47 9.24 -8.65
N SER A 23 -8.42 9.96 -9.04
CA SER A 23 -7.69 9.74 -10.28
C SER A 23 -6.22 9.42 -9.99
N PHE A 24 -5.68 8.43 -10.73
CA PHE A 24 -4.31 7.96 -10.57
C PHE A 24 -3.69 7.69 -11.94
N ARG A 25 -2.41 7.98 -12.07
CA ARG A 25 -1.68 7.74 -13.30
C ARG A 25 -0.28 7.25 -13.01
N LEU A 26 0.14 6.18 -13.72
CA LEU A 26 1.48 5.62 -13.69
C LEU A 26 2.13 5.74 -15.05
N LEU A 27 3.33 6.30 -15.10
CA LEU A 27 4.16 6.38 -16.30
C LEU A 27 5.27 5.32 -16.25
N LYS A 28 5.86 5.04 -17.42
CA LYS A 28 7.01 4.12 -17.50
C LYS A 28 8.20 4.69 -16.69
N GLY A 29 8.81 3.84 -15.86
CA GLY A 29 9.95 4.22 -15.03
C GLY A 29 9.61 5.08 -13.81
N GLU A 30 8.32 5.28 -13.49
CA GLU A 30 7.95 5.91 -12.22
C GLU A 30 8.02 4.89 -11.08
N HIS A 31 8.70 5.27 -10.01
CA HIS A 31 8.82 4.52 -8.76
C HIS A 31 7.94 5.19 -7.71
N ILE A 32 6.76 4.63 -7.49
CA ILE A 32 5.72 5.27 -6.69
C ILE A 32 5.66 4.67 -5.29
N GLY A 33 5.72 5.52 -4.26
CA GLY A 33 5.31 5.17 -2.91
C GLY A 33 3.83 5.49 -2.69
N LEU A 34 3.01 4.50 -2.38
CA LEU A 34 1.61 4.68 -1.98
C LEU A 34 1.53 4.75 -0.47
N VAL A 35 1.33 5.95 0.07
CA VAL A 35 1.34 6.21 1.51
C VAL A 35 -0.03 6.66 2.02
N GLY A 36 -0.30 6.41 3.29
CA GLY A 36 -1.55 6.74 3.96
C GLY A 36 -1.72 5.94 5.24
N ALA A 37 -2.63 6.34 6.10
CA ALA A 37 -2.91 5.64 7.35
C ALA A 37 -3.46 4.21 7.10
N ASN A 38 -3.38 3.37 8.13
CA ASN A 38 -3.97 2.03 8.05
C ASN A 38 -5.49 2.13 7.91
N GLY A 39 -6.03 1.39 6.92
CA GLY A 39 -7.45 1.39 6.61
C GLY A 39 -7.92 2.51 5.67
N GLU A 40 -7.04 3.36 5.13
CA GLU A 40 -7.38 4.35 4.10
C GLU A 40 -7.62 3.73 2.72
N GLY A 41 -7.30 2.44 2.52
CA GLY A 41 -7.65 1.72 1.29
C GLY A 41 -6.46 1.37 0.38
N LYS A 42 -5.20 1.41 0.85
CA LYS A 42 -4.02 1.09 0.04
C LYS A 42 -4.11 -0.29 -0.64
N SER A 43 -4.35 -1.34 0.14
CA SER A 43 -4.52 -2.70 -0.40
C SER A 43 -5.82 -2.85 -1.20
N THR A 44 -6.87 -2.07 -0.87
CA THR A 44 -8.11 -2.00 -1.67
C THR A 44 -7.81 -1.43 -3.05
N PHE A 45 -6.99 -0.38 -3.14
CA PHE A 45 -6.54 0.18 -4.41
C PHE A 45 -5.79 -0.87 -5.25
N PHE A 46 -4.88 -1.63 -4.66
CA PHE A 46 -4.18 -2.71 -5.37
C PHE A 46 -5.17 -3.79 -5.87
N ASN A 47 -6.13 -4.18 -5.07
CA ASN A 47 -7.14 -5.16 -5.49
C ASN A 47 -8.02 -4.64 -6.63
N ILE A 48 -8.31 -3.35 -6.65
CA ILE A 48 -9.09 -2.72 -7.73
C ILE A 48 -8.26 -2.65 -9.02
N VAL A 49 -7.02 -2.16 -8.98
CA VAL A 49 -6.20 -2.05 -10.18
C VAL A 49 -5.78 -3.39 -10.75
N THR A 50 -5.67 -4.44 -9.92
CA THR A 50 -5.40 -5.82 -10.36
C THR A 50 -6.66 -6.57 -10.84
N GLY A 51 -7.84 -5.94 -10.76
CA GLY A 51 -9.11 -6.54 -11.17
C GLY A 51 -9.69 -7.58 -10.20
N LYS A 52 -9.09 -7.75 -9.00
CA LYS A 52 -9.62 -8.64 -7.95
C LYS A 52 -10.88 -8.08 -7.30
N LEU A 53 -11.03 -6.76 -7.32
CA LEU A 53 -12.17 -6.05 -6.79
C LEU A 53 -12.70 -5.07 -7.85
N MET A 54 -14.00 -5.11 -8.10
CA MET A 54 -14.64 -4.16 -9.00
C MET A 54 -14.90 -2.84 -8.27
N PRO A 55 -14.58 -1.68 -8.85
CA PRO A 55 -14.97 -0.39 -8.30
C PRO A 55 -16.49 -0.16 -8.45
N ASP A 56 -17.05 0.73 -7.64
CA ASP A 56 -18.46 1.12 -7.78
C ASP A 56 -18.64 2.04 -8.98
N GLU A 57 -17.70 2.99 -9.19
CA GLU A 57 -17.64 3.87 -10.35
C GLU A 57 -16.19 4.12 -10.76
N GLY A 58 -16.00 4.57 -12.00
CA GLY A 58 -14.71 4.93 -12.55
C GLY A 58 -14.22 3.98 -13.63
N LYS A 59 -13.07 4.32 -14.19
CA LYS A 59 -12.45 3.59 -15.29
C LYS A 59 -11.00 3.27 -15.00
N ILE A 60 -10.59 2.04 -15.28
CA ILE A 60 -9.23 1.56 -15.13
C ILE A 60 -8.75 1.11 -16.50
N GLU A 61 -7.70 1.73 -16.98
CA GLU A 61 -7.11 1.42 -18.29
C GLU A 61 -5.64 1.08 -18.16
N TRP A 62 -5.30 -0.15 -18.55
CA TRP A 62 -3.94 -0.59 -18.73
C TRP A 62 -3.49 -0.39 -20.17
N ALA A 63 -2.24 -0.04 -20.38
CA ALA A 63 -1.65 -0.04 -21.73
C ALA A 63 -1.66 -1.48 -22.29
N LYS A 64 -1.69 -1.59 -23.62
CA LYS A 64 -1.70 -2.90 -24.28
C LYS A 64 -0.38 -3.65 -24.00
N ASN A 65 -0.48 -4.96 -23.80
CA ASN A 65 0.64 -5.88 -23.63
C ASN A 65 1.55 -5.58 -22.41
N VAL A 66 1.00 -4.99 -21.35
CA VAL A 66 1.71 -4.73 -20.09
C VAL A 66 1.59 -5.94 -19.18
N ARG A 67 2.73 -6.45 -18.72
CA ARG A 67 2.80 -7.51 -17.69
C ARG A 67 2.79 -6.88 -16.32
N VAL A 68 1.79 -7.21 -15.53
CA VAL A 68 1.63 -6.71 -14.15
C VAL A 68 2.00 -7.81 -13.19
N GLY A 69 2.99 -7.59 -12.37
CA GLY A 69 3.36 -8.47 -11.27
C GLY A 69 2.83 -7.93 -9.95
N TYR A 70 2.11 -8.74 -9.21
CA TYR A 70 1.56 -8.37 -7.89
C TYR A 70 1.99 -9.37 -6.83
N LEU A 71 2.65 -8.86 -5.79
CA LEU A 71 2.97 -9.67 -4.61
C LEU A 71 1.70 -9.87 -3.78
N ASP A 72 1.01 -10.98 -4.04
CA ASP A 72 -0.16 -11.38 -3.28
C ASP A 72 0.23 -12.36 -2.17
N GLN A 73 0.06 -11.95 -0.93
CA GLN A 73 0.33 -12.78 0.26
C GLN A 73 -0.59 -14.01 0.36
N HIS A 74 -1.71 -14.01 -0.38
CA HIS A 74 -2.68 -15.10 -0.41
C HIS A 74 -2.56 -16.01 -1.64
N SER A 75 -1.54 -15.80 -2.50
CA SER A 75 -1.30 -16.67 -3.65
C SER A 75 -1.08 -18.10 -3.21
N VAL A 76 -1.86 -19.00 -3.81
CA VAL A 76 -1.76 -20.44 -3.53
C VAL A 76 -0.62 -21.02 -4.36
N LEU A 77 0.40 -21.53 -3.66
CA LEU A 77 1.46 -22.30 -4.29
C LEU A 77 0.98 -23.73 -4.51
N SER A 78 1.28 -24.29 -5.69
CA SER A 78 0.87 -25.64 -6.05
C SER A 78 1.58 -26.69 -5.18
N GLN A 79 0.85 -27.69 -4.73
CA GLN A 79 1.40 -28.81 -3.97
C GLN A 79 2.37 -29.64 -4.83
N GLY A 80 3.44 -30.11 -4.22
CA GLY A 80 4.43 -30.97 -4.88
C GLY A 80 5.49 -30.19 -5.67
N MET A 81 5.52 -28.86 -5.60
CA MET A 81 6.59 -28.06 -6.19
C MET A 81 7.64 -27.72 -5.13
N SER A 82 8.91 -27.81 -5.53
CA SER A 82 10.01 -27.30 -4.70
C SER A 82 10.12 -25.78 -4.81
N ILE A 83 10.84 -25.14 -3.87
CA ILE A 83 11.17 -23.70 -3.95
C ILE A 83 11.84 -23.40 -5.29
N ARG A 84 12.78 -24.26 -5.74
CA ARG A 84 13.47 -24.13 -7.04
C ARG A 84 12.48 -24.14 -8.20
N ASP A 85 11.52 -25.05 -8.21
CA ASP A 85 10.53 -25.15 -9.27
C ASP A 85 9.65 -23.90 -9.36
N VAL A 86 9.23 -23.37 -8.21
CA VAL A 86 8.46 -22.13 -8.15
C VAL A 86 9.26 -20.95 -8.69
N LEU A 87 10.54 -20.82 -8.32
CA LEU A 87 11.39 -19.74 -8.83
C LEU A 87 11.64 -19.90 -10.35
N LYS A 88 11.91 -21.12 -10.81
CA LYS A 88 12.07 -21.41 -12.26
C LYS A 88 10.80 -21.17 -13.06
N SER A 89 9.62 -21.31 -12.44
CA SER A 89 8.35 -21.03 -13.14
C SER A 89 8.20 -19.58 -13.61
N ALA A 90 9.02 -18.65 -13.10
CA ALA A 90 9.15 -17.29 -13.63
C ALA A 90 9.58 -17.24 -15.11
N PHE A 91 10.24 -18.29 -15.55
CA PHE A 91 10.78 -18.45 -16.91
C PHE A 91 10.06 -19.53 -17.72
N SER A 92 8.85 -19.95 -17.32
CA SER A 92 8.10 -21.06 -17.96
C SER A 92 8.03 -20.92 -19.48
N TYR A 93 7.81 -19.69 -19.98
CA TYR A 93 7.75 -19.43 -21.42
C TYR A 93 9.07 -19.76 -22.17
N LEU A 94 10.23 -19.62 -21.51
CA LEU A 94 11.52 -19.99 -22.09
C LEU A 94 11.71 -21.51 -22.12
N PHE A 95 11.26 -22.22 -21.09
CA PHE A 95 11.26 -23.68 -21.05
C PHE A 95 10.32 -24.27 -22.11
N GLU A 96 9.14 -23.67 -22.33
CA GLU A 96 8.23 -24.05 -23.40
C GLU A 96 8.86 -23.83 -24.78
N MET A 97 9.63 -22.75 -24.97
CA MET A 97 10.39 -22.48 -26.19
C MET A 97 11.51 -23.52 -26.40
N GLU A 98 12.23 -23.89 -25.33
CA GLU A 98 13.25 -24.95 -25.40
C GLU A 98 12.64 -26.30 -25.79
N GLU A 99 11.50 -26.67 -25.19
CA GLU A 99 10.78 -27.90 -25.56
C GLU A 99 10.34 -27.86 -27.02
N ARG A 100 9.82 -26.72 -27.50
CA ARG A 100 9.48 -26.51 -28.90
C ARG A 100 10.71 -26.65 -29.81
N MET A 101 11.85 -26.08 -29.42
CA MET A 101 13.12 -26.20 -30.15
C MET A 101 13.56 -27.64 -30.28
N ASN A 102 13.49 -28.40 -29.18
CA ASN A 102 13.82 -29.83 -29.19
C ASN A 102 12.87 -30.64 -30.13
N GLY A 103 11.57 -30.33 -30.05
CA GLY A 103 10.57 -30.96 -30.97
C GLY A 103 10.82 -30.64 -32.44
N ILE A 104 11.28 -29.43 -32.79
CA ILE A 104 11.68 -29.06 -34.15
C ILE A 104 12.90 -29.88 -34.56
N CYS A 105 13.93 -29.96 -33.70
CA CYS A 105 15.15 -30.77 -34.01
C CYS A 105 14.81 -32.24 -34.31
N ASP A 106 13.89 -32.83 -33.54
CA ASP A 106 13.43 -34.21 -33.78
C ASP A 106 12.67 -34.36 -35.12
N SER A 107 11.89 -33.32 -35.49
CA SER A 107 11.07 -33.31 -36.71
C SER A 107 11.88 -33.07 -37.98
N LEU A 108 13.03 -32.37 -37.90
CA LEU A 108 13.88 -32.06 -39.05
C LEU A 108 14.38 -33.29 -39.80
N GLY A 109 14.53 -34.45 -39.09
CA GLY A 109 14.95 -35.70 -39.70
C GLY A 109 13.93 -36.35 -40.64
N THR A 110 12.66 -35.94 -40.57
CA THR A 110 11.53 -36.50 -41.33
C THR A 110 10.75 -35.49 -42.17
N ALA A 111 11.15 -34.19 -42.09
CA ALA A 111 10.45 -33.09 -42.73
C ALA A 111 10.67 -33.06 -44.27
N SER A 112 9.69 -32.58 -45.01
CA SER A 112 9.83 -32.27 -46.43
C SER A 112 10.72 -31.04 -46.66
N PRO A 113 11.32 -30.86 -47.87
CA PRO A 113 12.19 -29.70 -48.12
C PRO A 113 11.55 -28.33 -47.84
N GLU A 114 10.25 -28.18 -48.13
CA GLU A 114 9.51 -26.93 -47.90
C GLU A 114 9.23 -26.69 -46.41
N GLU A 115 8.95 -27.76 -45.65
CA GLU A 115 8.79 -27.68 -44.19
C GLU A 115 10.11 -27.44 -43.47
N MET A 116 11.21 -27.97 -44.00
CA MET A 116 12.55 -27.82 -43.45
C MET A 116 12.97 -26.34 -43.36
N ASP A 117 12.73 -25.55 -44.41
CA ASP A 117 13.08 -24.14 -44.43
C ASP A 117 12.30 -23.38 -43.34
N THR A 118 11.00 -23.65 -43.19
CA THR A 118 10.16 -23.01 -42.16
C THR A 118 10.58 -23.39 -40.72
N LEU A 119 10.88 -24.67 -40.49
CA LEU A 119 11.36 -25.18 -39.20
C LEU A 119 12.73 -24.61 -38.83
N MET A 120 13.61 -24.44 -39.81
CA MET A 120 14.94 -23.82 -39.56
C MET A 120 14.83 -22.34 -39.23
N GLU A 121 13.93 -21.59 -39.85
CA GLU A 121 13.67 -20.18 -39.50
C GLU A 121 13.06 -20.06 -38.08
N GLU A 122 12.08 -20.93 -37.75
CA GLU A 122 11.51 -20.99 -36.39
C GLU A 122 12.60 -21.33 -35.36
N LEU A 123 13.43 -22.34 -35.64
CA LEU A 123 14.53 -22.76 -34.79
C LEU A 123 15.50 -21.61 -34.51
N GLY A 124 15.92 -20.86 -35.53
CA GLY A 124 16.76 -19.69 -35.38
C GLY A 124 16.13 -18.61 -34.49
N THR A 125 14.87 -18.32 -34.73
CA THR A 125 14.13 -17.32 -33.92
C THR A 125 14.03 -17.72 -32.44
N ILE A 126 13.76 -19.00 -32.16
CA ILE A 126 13.73 -19.53 -30.79
C ILE A 126 15.10 -19.44 -30.14
N GLN A 127 16.15 -19.85 -30.84
CA GLN A 127 17.52 -19.83 -30.33
C GLN A 127 18.02 -18.41 -30.01
N ASP A 128 17.69 -17.46 -30.87
CA ASP A 128 18.00 -16.04 -30.64
C ASP A 128 17.24 -15.52 -29.39
N THR A 129 15.96 -15.90 -29.24
CA THR A 129 15.16 -15.51 -28.10
C THR A 129 15.70 -16.10 -26.80
N LEU A 130 16.02 -17.39 -26.77
CA LEU A 130 16.63 -18.05 -25.60
C LEU A 130 17.96 -17.40 -25.21
N THR A 131 18.79 -17.05 -26.20
CA THR A 131 20.08 -16.37 -25.97
C THR A 131 19.87 -14.96 -25.43
N MET A 132 18.96 -14.19 -26.02
CA MET A 132 18.65 -12.81 -25.60
C MET A 132 18.12 -12.74 -24.16
N HIS A 133 17.40 -13.76 -23.73
CA HIS A 133 16.84 -13.83 -22.37
C HIS A 133 17.72 -14.58 -21.36
N ASP A 134 18.97 -14.88 -21.75
CA ASP A 134 19.94 -15.55 -20.87
C ASP A 134 19.44 -16.90 -20.33
N PHE A 135 18.77 -17.69 -21.15
CA PHE A 135 18.17 -18.97 -20.76
C PHE A 135 19.17 -19.91 -20.08
N TYR A 136 20.38 -20.00 -20.60
CA TYR A 136 21.41 -20.94 -20.13
C TYR A 136 22.00 -20.59 -18.76
N VAL A 137 21.68 -19.40 -18.20
CA VAL A 137 22.12 -18.98 -16.88
C VAL A 137 20.96 -18.81 -15.87
N ILE A 138 19.77 -19.31 -16.24
CA ILE A 138 18.57 -19.22 -15.35
C ILE A 138 18.85 -19.82 -13.97
N ASP A 139 19.52 -20.97 -13.89
CA ASP A 139 19.86 -21.59 -12.60
C ASP A 139 20.70 -20.68 -11.73
N ALA A 140 21.68 -19.99 -12.30
CA ALA A 140 22.50 -19.03 -11.58
C ALA A 140 21.69 -17.81 -11.09
N LYS A 141 20.76 -17.29 -11.93
CA LYS A 141 19.86 -16.20 -11.56
C LYS A 141 18.92 -16.62 -10.42
N VAL A 142 18.38 -17.83 -10.49
CA VAL A 142 17.53 -18.39 -9.43
C VAL A 142 18.31 -18.51 -8.11
N GLU A 143 19.55 -19.03 -8.15
CA GLU A 143 20.38 -19.15 -6.94
C GLU A 143 20.79 -17.80 -6.37
N GLU A 144 21.08 -16.80 -7.22
CA GLU A 144 21.40 -15.44 -6.80
C GLU A 144 20.23 -14.83 -6.02
N VAL A 145 19.01 -14.84 -6.59
CA VAL A 145 17.81 -14.29 -5.93
C VAL A 145 17.45 -15.11 -4.69
N ALA A 146 17.58 -16.42 -4.75
CA ALA A 146 17.32 -17.29 -3.60
C ALA A 146 18.28 -16.99 -2.44
N ARG A 147 19.56 -16.77 -2.71
CA ARG A 147 20.55 -16.35 -1.71
C ARG A 147 20.20 -15.00 -1.12
N ALA A 148 19.88 -14.05 -1.97
CA ALA A 148 19.55 -12.69 -1.60
C ALA A 148 18.28 -12.56 -0.71
N LEU A 149 17.38 -13.52 -0.79
CA LEU A 149 16.17 -13.57 0.04
C LEU A 149 16.26 -14.58 1.20
N GLY A 150 17.45 -15.19 1.43
CA GLY A 150 17.66 -16.19 2.48
C GLY A 150 16.88 -17.49 2.26
N LEU A 151 16.61 -17.86 1.01
CA LEU A 151 15.91 -19.10 0.66
C LEU A 151 16.86 -20.31 0.62
N LEU A 152 18.17 -20.07 0.45
CA LEU A 152 19.16 -21.15 0.46
C LEU A 152 19.22 -21.87 1.83
N ASP A 153 19.08 -21.12 2.93
CA ASP A 153 19.09 -21.67 4.29
C ASP A 153 17.90 -22.57 4.55
N ILE A 154 16.79 -22.36 3.84
CA ILE A 154 15.57 -23.17 3.92
C ILE A 154 15.75 -24.49 3.15
N GLY A 155 16.57 -24.47 2.08
CA GLY A 155 16.80 -25.56 1.14
C GLY A 155 15.88 -25.49 -0.07
N LEU A 156 16.46 -25.31 -1.28
CA LEU A 156 15.69 -25.08 -2.51
C LEU A 156 14.84 -26.26 -2.96
N GLU A 157 15.18 -27.47 -2.54
CA GLU A 157 14.46 -28.70 -2.88
C GLU A 157 13.27 -28.99 -1.94
N ARG A 158 13.06 -28.12 -0.94
CA ARG A 158 11.95 -28.24 0.00
C ARG A 158 10.61 -27.92 -0.67
N ASP A 159 9.58 -28.73 -0.36
CA ASP A 159 8.21 -28.51 -0.84
C ASP A 159 7.65 -27.18 -0.28
N VAL A 160 7.01 -26.41 -1.14
CA VAL A 160 6.46 -25.09 -0.76
C VAL A 160 5.27 -25.19 0.19
N THR A 161 4.64 -26.36 0.29
CA THR A 161 3.53 -26.59 1.24
C THR A 161 4.01 -26.64 2.69
N ASP A 162 5.28 -27.03 2.92
CA ASP A 162 5.90 -27.12 4.25
C ASP A 162 6.45 -25.79 4.77
N LEU A 163 6.30 -24.72 3.98
CA LEU A 163 6.82 -23.41 4.32
C LEU A 163 5.87 -22.65 5.26
N SER A 164 6.46 -21.87 6.18
CA SER A 164 5.72 -20.87 6.94
C SER A 164 5.16 -19.76 6.03
N GLY A 165 4.16 -19.01 6.49
CA GLY A 165 3.58 -17.89 5.72
C GLY A 165 4.63 -16.89 5.25
N GLY A 166 5.56 -16.49 6.13
CA GLY A 166 6.64 -15.57 5.77
C GLY A 166 7.62 -16.14 4.74
N GLN A 167 7.96 -17.45 4.85
CA GLN A 167 8.80 -18.13 3.87
C GLN A 167 8.11 -18.21 2.49
N ARG A 168 6.80 -18.47 2.45
CA ARG A 168 6.02 -18.44 1.20
C ARG A 168 6.05 -17.07 0.56
N THR A 169 5.89 -16.00 1.34
CA THR A 169 5.98 -14.62 0.84
C THR A 169 7.36 -14.33 0.24
N LYS A 170 8.47 -14.79 0.85
CA LYS A 170 9.82 -14.67 0.29
C LYS A 170 9.95 -15.39 -1.06
N VAL A 171 9.40 -16.61 -1.19
CA VAL A 171 9.43 -17.36 -2.46
C VAL A 171 8.63 -16.65 -3.54
N LEU A 172 7.42 -16.16 -3.21
CA LEU A 172 6.59 -15.40 -4.15
C LEU A 172 7.26 -14.09 -4.59
N LEU A 173 7.91 -13.38 -3.65
CA LEU A 173 8.69 -12.20 -3.97
C LEU A 173 9.84 -12.56 -4.91
N GLY A 174 10.60 -13.61 -4.62
CA GLY A 174 11.71 -14.07 -5.48
C GLY A 174 11.25 -14.41 -6.89
N LYS A 175 10.15 -15.14 -7.04
CA LYS A 175 9.53 -15.43 -8.33
C LYS A 175 9.17 -14.14 -9.08
N LEU A 176 8.50 -13.22 -8.40
CA LEU A 176 8.05 -11.95 -8.98
C LEU A 176 9.23 -11.08 -9.47
N LEU A 177 10.33 -11.04 -8.70
CA LEU A 177 11.54 -10.30 -9.09
C LEU A 177 12.23 -10.96 -10.31
N LEU A 178 12.23 -12.30 -10.40
CA LEU A 178 12.77 -13.03 -11.55
C LEU A 178 11.93 -12.82 -12.83
N GLU A 179 10.62 -12.69 -12.71
CA GLU A 179 9.72 -12.43 -13.85
C GLU A 179 9.98 -11.07 -14.50
N LYS A 180 10.52 -10.10 -13.77
CA LYS A 180 10.78 -8.72 -14.22
C LYS A 180 9.60 -8.14 -15.04
N PRO A 181 8.41 -8.02 -14.45
CA PRO A 181 7.25 -7.50 -15.16
C PRO A 181 7.42 -6.02 -15.51
N ASP A 182 6.58 -5.48 -16.39
CA ASP A 182 6.60 -4.07 -16.75
C ASP A 182 6.14 -3.16 -15.60
N ILE A 183 5.37 -3.72 -14.66
CA ILE A 183 4.94 -3.06 -13.44
C ILE A 183 4.99 -4.03 -12.27
N LEU A 184 5.65 -3.61 -11.17
CA LEU A 184 5.63 -4.30 -9.89
C LEU A 184 4.66 -3.61 -8.93
N LEU A 185 3.75 -4.39 -8.35
CA LEU A 185 2.90 -3.97 -7.23
C LEU A 185 3.37 -4.70 -5.97
N LEU A 186 3.95 -3.95 -5.03
CA LEU A 186 4.55 -4.50 -3.82
C LEU A 186 3.80 -3.98 -2.58
N ASP A 187 3.15 -4.89 -1.86
CA ASP A 187 2.48 -4.59 -0.58
C ASP A 187 3.32 -5.15 0.57
N GLU A 188 3.99 -4.25 1.31
CA GLU A 188 4.86 -4.56 2.46
C GLU A 188 5.93 -5.63 2.16
N PRO A 189 6.77 -5.47 1.11
CA PRO A 189 7.72 -6.51 0.70
C PRO A 189 8.85 -6.74 1.70
N THR A 190 9.11 -5.79 2.60
CA THR A 190 10.12 -5.88 3.65
C THR A 190 9.69 -6.75 4.84
N ASN A 191 8.38 -7.02 4.97
CA ASN A 191 7.90 -7.94 5.99
C ASN A 191 8.55 -9.30 5.80
N TYR A 192 9.02 -9.88 6.89
CA TYR A 192 9.71 -11.19 6.93
C TYR A 192 11.13 -11.22 6.33
N LEU A 193 11.69 -10.08 5.89
CA LEU A 193 13.08 -9.96 5.45
C LEU A 193 13.95 -9.46 6.59
N ASP A 194 15.16 -10.01 6.68
CA ASP A 194 16.19 -9.51 7.57
C ASP A 194 16.89 -8.29 6.95
N GLU A 195 17.62 -7.52 7.73
CA GLU A 195 18.24 -6.27 7.33
C GLU A 195 19.13 -6.40 6.09
N GLU A 196 19.90 -7.49 5.98
CA GLU A 196 20.76 -7.78 4.82
C GLU A 196 19.93 -7.98 3.55
N HIS A 197 18.79 -8.68 3.65
CA HIS A 197 17.91 -8.96 2.51
C HIS A 197 17.13 -7.72 2.09
N ILE A 198 16.78 -6.84 3.04
CA ILE A 198 16.17 -5.53 2.75
C ILE A 198 17.15 -4.65 1.97
N GLU A 199 18.43 -4.62 2.37
CA GLU A 199 19.44 -3.82 1.67
C GLU A 199 19.69 -4.32 0.24
N TRP A 200 19.64 -5.63 0.02
CA TRP A 200 19.70 -6.18 -1.33
C TRP A 200 18.46 -5.79 -2.17
N LEU A 201 17.24 -5.96 -1.60
CA LEU A 201 15.99 -5.59 -2.27
C LEU A 201 15.96 -4.10 -2.64
N LYS A 202 16.48 -3.24 -1.77
CA LYS A 202 16.64 -1.81 -2.01
C LYS A 202 17.47 -1.55 -3.25
N ARG A 203 18.66 -2.17 -3.35
CA ARG A 203 19.54 -2.03 -4.54
C ARG A 203 18.84 -2.54 -5.79
N TYR A 204 18.19 -3.69 -5.70
CA TYR A 204 17.44 -4.26 -6.82
C TYR A 204 16.36 -3.29 -7.33
N LEU A 205 15.59 -2.65 -6.44
CA LEU A 205 14.54 -1.70 -6.81
C LEU A 205 15.09 -0.35 -7.29
N GLN A 206 16.24 0.08 -6.82
CA GLN A 206 16.93 1.27 -7.32
C GLN A 206 17.37 1.10 -8.79
N ASP A 207 17.82 -0.11 -9.15
CA ASP A 207 18.25 -0.47 -10.50
C ASP A 207 17.09 -0.95 -11.40
N TYR A 208 15.86 -0.95 -10.88
CA TYR A 208 14.72 -1.43 -11.63
C TYR A 208 14.29 -0.43 -12.70
N GLU A 209 14.45 -0.79 -13.98
CA GLU A 209 14.17 0.11 -15.10
C GLU A 209 12.67 0.35 -15.37
N ASN A 210 11.83 -0.60 -14.95
CA ASN A 210 10.39 -0.53 -15.16
C ASN A 210 9.70 0.22 -14.00
N ALA A 211 8.38 0.36 -14.09
CA ALA A 211 7.62 1.05 -13.07
C ALA A 211 7.29 0.13 -11.87
N PHE A 212 7.16 0.72 -10.68
CA PHE A 212 6.57 0.00 -9.54
C PHE A 212 5.71 0.91 -8.66
N ILE A 213 4.80 0.27 -7.93
CA ILE A 213 4.05 0.90 -6.83
C ILE A 213 4.36 0.12 -5.57
N LEU A 214 4.86 0.81 -4.57
CA LEU A 214 5.31 0.26 -3.30
C LEU A 214 4.46 0.80 -2.15
N ILE A 215 3.92 -0.10 -1.35
CA ILE A 215 3.38 0.19 -0.03
C ILE A 215 4.39 -0.32 0.98
N SER A 216 4.88 0.54 1.88
CA SER A 216 5.75 0.14 2.98
C SER A 216 5.59 1.05 4.18
N HIS A 217 5.75 0.46 5.37
CA HIS A 217 5.88 1.20 6.64
C HIS A 217 7.33 1.47 7.01
N ASP A 218 8.27 0.87 6.32
CA ASP A 218 9.71 1.14 6.45
C ASP A 218 10.07 2.41 5.69
N ILE A 219 10.05 3.56 6.37
CA ILE A 219 10.29 4.87 5.77
C ILE A 219 11.70 5.00 5.17
N PRO A 220 12.80 4.59 5.84
CA PRO A 220 14.13 4.59 5.25
C PRO A 220 14.23 3.80 3.95
N PHE A 221 13.62 2.62 3.89
CA PHE A 221 13.55 1.81 2.68
C PHE A 221 12.74 2.52 1.59
N LEU A 222 11.52 2.96 1.91
CA LEU A 222 10.63 3.65 0.98
C LEU A 222 11.32 4.87 0.36
N ASN A 223 11.90 5.75 1.20
CA ASN A 223 12.57 6.99 0.78
C ASN A 223 13.75 6.73 -0.17
N SER A 224 14.41 5.59 -0.04
CA SER A 224 15.59 5.26 -0.85
C SER A 224 15.28 4.77 -2.27
N VAL A 225 14.04 4.29 -2.53
CA VAL A 225 13.69 3.61 -3.78
C VAL A 225 12.63 4.34 -4.61
N ILE A 226 11.88 5.27 -4.02
CA ILE A 226 10.81 6.00 -4.72
C ILE A 226 11.27 7.36 -5.25
N ASN A 227 10.61 7.82 -6.31
CA ASN A 227 10.79 9.16 -6.88
C ASN A 227 9.47 9.96 -6.93
N LEU A 228 8.37 9.35 -6.48
CA LEU A 228 7.05 9.93 -6.49
C LEU A 228 6.20 9.34 -5.36
N VAL A 229 5.43 10.18 -4.69
CA VAL A 229 4.51 9.77 -3.62
C VAL A 229 3.07 10.04 -4.03
N TYR A 230 2.21 9.04 -3.87
CA TYR A 230 0.78 9.21 -3.83
C TYR A 230 0.30 9.06 -2.38
N HIS A 231 -0.24 10.14 -1.83
CA HIS A 231 -0.76 10.16 -0.47
C HIS A 231 -2.27 9.98 -0.47
N MET A 232 -2.70 8.93 0.21
CA MET A 232 -4.10 8.57 0.38
C MET A 232 -4.60 9.07 1.73
N GLU A 233 -5.53 10.00 1.70
CA GLU A 233 -6.10 10.61 2.89
C GLU A 233 -7.51 11.13 2.60
N ASN A 234 -8.45 10.94 3.53
CA ASN A 234 -9.83 11.46 3.45
C ASN A 234 -10.56 11.08 2.15
N GLN A 235 -10.36 9.85 1.65
CA GLN A 235 -10.97 9.33 0.41
C GLN A 235 -10.41 9.99 -0.88
N GLU A 236 -9.35 10.77 -0.76
CA GLU A 236 -8.64 11.42 -1.87
C GLU A 236 -7.27 10.80 -2.08
N LEU A 237 -6.73 10.96 -3.27
CA LEU A 237 -5.39 10.53 -3.64
C LEU A 237 -4.61 11.71 -4.21
N ASN A 238 -3.64 12.19 -3.47
CA ASN A 238 -2.86 13.36 -3.83
C ASN A 238 -1.44 12.98 -4.29
N ARG A 239 -1.00 13.50 -5.45
CA ARG A 239 0.30 13.23 -6.06
C ARG A 239 1.33 14.27 -5.62
N TYR A 240 2.50 13.79 -5.17
CA TYR A 240 3.68 14.59 -4.81
C TYR A 240 4.89 14.06 -5.54
N VAL A 241 5.62 14.94 -6.22
CA VAL A 241 6.85 14.59 -6.94
C VAL A 241 8.03 14.71 -5.96
N GLY A 242 8.89 13.70 -5.93
CA GLY A 242 10.02 13.61 -5.04
C GLY A 242 9.95 12.38 -4.13
N ASP A 243 10.89 12.30 -3.23
CA ASP A 243 10.98 11.26 -2.21
C ASP A 243 9.99 11.48 -1.05
N TYR A 244 10.02 10.59 -0.08
CA TYR A 244 9.12 10.66 1.07
C TYR A 244 9.41 11.87 1.97
N ASP A 245 10.67 12.25 2.15
CA ASP A 245 11.04 13.39 3.01
C ASP A 245 10.52 14.70 2.40
N HIS A 246 10.70 14.88 1.10
CA HIS A 246 10.16 16.04 0.39
C HIS A 246 8.61 16.07 0.45
N PHE A 247 7.96 14.93 0.27
CA PHE A 247 6.50 14.83 0.46
C PHE A 247 6.11 15.31 1.84
N GLN A 248 6.81 14.87 2.90
CA GLN A 248 6.47 15.21 4.28
C GLN A 248 6.59 16.71 4.55
N GLU A 249 7.66 17.35 4.07
CA GLU A 249 7.83 18.81 4.17
C GLU A 249 6.67 19.56 3.50
N VAL A 250 6.33 19.21 2.26
CA VAL A 250 5.24 19.85 1.51
C VAL A 250 3.89 19.60 2.18
N TYR A 251 3.66 18.40 2.68
CA TYR A 251 2.43 18.02 3.36
C TYR A 251 2.23 18.80 4.65
N GLU A 252 3.27 18.93 5.49
CA GLU A 252 3.21 19.71 6.74
C GLU A 252 2.91 21.18 6.47
N VAL A 253 3.53 21.78 5.45
CA VAL A 253 3.24 23.17 5.05
C VAL A 253 1.79 23.31 4.60
N LYS A 254 1.29 22.43 3.74
CA LYS A 254 -0.11 22.42 3.30
C LYS A 254 -1.07 22.27 4.47
N LYS A 255 -0.79 21.35 5.37
CA LYS A 255 -1.60 21.11 6.56
C LYS A 255 -1.66 22.34 7.47
N ALA A 256 -0.51 22.97 7.73
CA ALA A 256 -0.45 24.19 8.52
C ALA A 256 -1.23 25.35 7.87
N GLN A 257 -1.18 25.49 6.54
CA GLN A 257 -1.95 26.47 5.80
C GLN A 257 -3.47 26.22 5.90
N LEU A 258 -3.90 24.95 5.76
CA LEU A 258 -5.29 24.57 5.90
C LEU A 258 -5.82 24.82 7.33
N GLU A 259 -5.04 24.47 8.34
CA GLU A 259 -5.40 24.75 9.73
C GLU A 259 -5.49 26.26 10.02
N ALA A 260 -4.57 27.04 9.49
CA ALA A 260 -4.61 28.51 9.64
C ALA A 260 -5.84 29.11 8.92
N ALA A 261 -6.16 28.64 7.71
CA ALA A 261 -7.35 29.07 6.97
C ALA A 261 -8.64 28.69 7.72
N TYR A 262 -8.71 27.48 8.26
CA TYR A 262 -9.85 27.03 9.08
C TYR A 262 -10.03 27.88 10.34
N ARG A 263 -8.94 28.14 11.08
CA ARG A 263 -9.00 29.00 12.28
C ARG A 263 -9.52 30.41 11.96
N ARG A 264 -9.03 31.01 10.85
CA ARG A 264 -9.52 32.33 10.37
C ARG A 264 -11.00 32.28 10.03
N GLN A 265 -11.45 31.25 9.32
CA GLN A 265 -12.87 31.08 8.97
C GLN A 265 -13.74 30.89 10.22
N GLN A 266 -13.31 30.08 11.20
CA GLN A 266 -14.04 29.88 12.43
C GLN A 266 -14.13 31.19 13.26
N GLN A 267 -13.07 31.98 13.29
CA GLN A 267 -13.07 33.29 13.95
C GLN A 267 -14.07 34.23 13.23
N GLU A 268 -14.05 34.32 11.90
CA GLU A 268 -14.99 35.13 11.14
C GLU A 268 -16.45 34.69 11.36
N ILE A 269 -16.71 33.39 11.39
CA ILE A 269 -18.03 32.83 11.70
C ILE A 269 -18.47 33.22 13.12
N SER A 270 -17.57 33.13 14.10
CA SER A 270 -17.86 33.50 15.48
C SER A 270 -18.20 35.00 15.59
N GLU A 271 -17.37 35.89 14.99
CA GLU A 271 -17.61 37.33 14.99
C GLU A 271 -18.94 37.71 14.31
N LEU A 272 -19.27 37.05 13.17
CA LEU A 272 -20.55 37.27 12.50
C LEU A 272 -21.73 36.80 13.34
N LYS A 273 -21.64 35.63 13.98
CA LYS A 273 -22.67 35.11 14.90
C LYS A 273 -22.91 36.05 16.08
N ASP A 274 -21.84 36.52 16.71
CA ASP A 274 -21.91 37.43 17.83
C ASP A 274 -22.52 38.78 17.44
N PHE A 275 -22.14 39.31 16.28
CA PHE A 275 -22.72 40.55 15.78
C PHE A 275 -24.24 40.36 15.50
N VAL A 276 -24.65 39.29 14.83
CA VAL A 276 -26.05 39.01 14.60
C VAL A 276 -26.84 38.84 15.89
N ALA A 277 -26.30 38.12 16.86
CA ALA A 277 -26.95 37.94 18.16
C ALA A 277 -27.21 39.26 18.90
N ARG A 278 -26.20 40.16 18.91
CA ARG A 278 -26.31 41.47 19.60
C ARG A 278 -27.22 42.48 18.90
N ASN A 279 -27.35 42.39 17.56
CA ASN A 279 -27.99 43.44 16.77
C ASN A 279 -29.33 43.04 16.13
N LYS A 280 -29.74 41.75 16.18
CA LYS A 280 -30.98 41.26 15.56
C LYS A 280 -32.24 41.87 16.19
N ALA A 281 -32.20 42.17 17.49
CA ALA A 281 -33.35 42.72 18.22
C ALA A 281 -33.50 44.25 18.08
N ARG A 282 -32.48 44.98 17.65
CA ARG A 282 -32.48 46.45 17.56
C ARG A 282 -32.99 46.91 16.19
N VAL A 283 -34.00 47.77 16.19
CA VAL A 283 -34.63 48.27 14.92
C VAL A 283 -33.63 48.98 14.02
N SER A 284 -32.72 49.82 14.56
CA SER A 284 -31.71 50.56 13.80
C SER A 284 -30.62 49.72 13.12
N THR A 285 -30.30 48.53 13.68
CA THR A 285 -29.21 47.65 13.20
C THR A 285 -29.71 46.37 12.60
N ARG A 286 -31.04 46.12 12.61
CA ARG A 286 -31.66 44.87 12.10
C ARG A 286 -31.30 44.56 10.67
N ASN A 287 -31.30 45.54 9.75
CA ASN A 287 -30.96 45.34 8.36
C ASN A 287 -29.49 44.89 8.18
N MET A 288 -28.57 45.46 8.95
CA MET A 288 -27.15 45.05 8.96
C MET A 288 -26.99 43.63 9.52
N ALA A 289 -27.70 43.31 10.61
CA ALA A 289 -27.70 41.96 11.17
C ALA A 289 -28.25 40.92 10.15
N MET A 290 -29.34 41.25 9.47
CA MET A 290 -29.90 40.39 8.38
C MET A 290 -28.94 40.20 7.21
N SER A 291 -28.21 41.24 6.79
CA SER A 291 -27.20 41.13 5.76
C SER A 291 -26.05 40.22 6.16
N ARG A 292 -25.57 40.32 7.40
CA ARG A 292 -24.51 39.41 7.95
C ARG A 292 -24.99 38.01 8.16
N GLN A 293 -26.25 37.80 8.56
CA GLN A 293 -26.88 36.48 8.62
C GLN A 293 -26.90 35.83 7.24
N LYS A 294 -27.30 36.54 6.17
CA LYS A 294 -27.26 36.05 4.81
C LYS A 294 -25.85 35.71 4.33
N LYS A 295 -24.81 36.46 4.80
CA LYS A 295 -23.41 36.11 4.53
C LYS A 295 -23.06 34.78 5.19
N LEU A 296 -23.46 34.61 6.47
CA LEU A 296 -23.24 33.40 7.26
C LEU A 296 -23.91 32.16 6.66
N ASP A 297 -25.17 32.33 6.18
CA ASP A 297 -25.97 31.28 5.55
C ASP A 297 -25.40 30.86 4.17
N LYS A 298 -24.63 31.75 3.50
CA LYS A 298 -23.94 31.48 2.23
C LYS A 298 -22.49 31.04 2.38
N MET A 299 -21.94 31.10 3.59
CA MET A 299 -20.62 30.58 3.82
C MET A 299 -20.67 29.06 3.82
N ASP A 300 -20.00 28.46 2.80
CA ASP A 300 -19.67 27.06 2.85
C ASP A 300 -18.71 26.87 4.03
N VAL A 301 -19.22 26.29 5.10
CA VAL A 301 -18.37 25.86 6.21
C VAL A 301 -17.57 24.68 5.68
N SER A 302 -16.40 25.01 5.14
CA SER A 302 -15.50 23.98 4.65
C SER A 302 -15.20 23.03 5.82
N SER A 303 -15.54 21.78 5.63
CA SER A 303 -15.14 20.66 6.50
C SER A 303 -13.64 20.38 6.32
N LEU A 304 -12.82 21.44 6.31
CA LEU A 304 -11.40 21.45 5.93
C LEU A 304 -10.47 20.81 6.96
N LEU A 305 -10.98 20.41 8.10
CA LEU A 305 -10.18 19.53 8.95
C LEU A 305 -10.51 18.08 8.57
N PRO A 306 -9.47 17.29 8.25
CA PRO A 306 -9.61 15.85 8.30
C PRO A 306 -10.30 15.56 9.62
N ARG A 307 -11.42 14.86 9.59
CA ARG A 307 -11.97 14.25 10.79
C ARG A 307 -10.91 13.26 11.26
N SER A 308 -9.90 13.77 11.99
CA SER A 308 -9.18 12.90 12.88
C SER A 308 -10.29 12.28 13.69
N ARG A 309 -10.49 10.99 13.54
CA ARG A 309 -11.31 10.21 14.45
C ARG A 309 -10.62 10.26 15.81
N SER A 310 -10.70 11.44 16.46
CA SER A 310 -10.66 11.43 17.90
C SER A 310 -11.88 10.60 18.26
N LEU A 311 -11.66 9.35 18.58
CA LEU A 311 -12.57 8.59 19.40
C LEU A 311 -12.73 9.44 20.68
N SER A 312 -13.65 10.39 20.64
CA SER A 312 -14.15 11.02 21.83
C SER A 312 -14.90 9.93 22.56
N PHE A 313 -14.18 9.18 23.38
CA PHE A 313 -14.78 8.41 24.44
C PHE A 313 -15.43 9.44 25.34
N ILE A 314 -16.72 9.67 25.16
CA ILE A 314 -17.55 10.23 26.19
C ILE A 314 -17.51 9.18 27.29
N LEU A 315 -16.57 9.33 28.23
CA LEU A 315 -16.60 8.63 29.49
C LEU A 315 -17.87 9.14 30.18
N ASN A 316 -18.94 8.36 30.03
CA ASN A 316 -20.15 8.61 30.80
C ASN A 316 -19.75 8.40 32.27
N THR A 317 -19.50 9.50 32.98
CA THR A 317 -19.06 9.49 34.38
C THR A 317 -20.06 8.81 35.30
N ASP A 318 -21.30 8.63 34.84
CA ASP A 318 -22.32 7.88 35.57
C ASP A 318 -22.10 6.37 35.60
N ALA A 319 -21.34 5.83 34.63
CA ALA A 319 -20.95 4.42 34.62
C ALA A 319 -19.81 4.07 35.62
N LEU A 320 -19.11 5.06 36.15
CA LEU A 320 -18.04 4.88 37.15
C LEU A 320 -18.55 4.73 38.58
N ARG A 321 -19.85 5.02 38.83
CA ARG A 321 -20.48 4.89 40.16
C ARG A 321 -21.03 3.48 40.44
N GLY A 322 -21.04 2.59 39.46
CA GLY A 322 -21.48 1.20 39.62
C GLY A 322 -20.32 0.23 39.70
N ASN A 323 -20.29 -0.62 40.71
CA ASN A 323 -19.27 -1.63 41.06
C ASN A 323 -19.13 -2.78 40.04
N ILE A 324 -19.16 -2.51 38.70
CA ILE A 324 -19.20 -3.56 37.67
C ILE A 324 -18.11 -3.36 36.62
N PHE A 325 -16.85 -3.40 37.02
CA PHE A 325 -15.74 -3.64 36.08
C PHE A 325 -15.05 -4.96 36.37
N SER A 326 -15.34 -5.99 35.53
CA SER A 326 -14.59 -7.22 35.58
C SER A 326 -13.18 -7.01 35.04
N LYS A 327 -12.16 -7.66 35.64
CA LYS A 327 -10.75 -7.62 35.24
C LYS A 327 -10.51 -7.78 33.73
N ARG A 328 -11.37 -8.50 33.03
CA ARG A 328 -11.26 -8.76 31.58
C ARG A 328 -11.55 -7.52 30.71
N ARG A 329 -12.44 -6.61 31.10
CA ARG A 329 -12.75 -5.40 30.32
C ARG A 329 -11.66 -4.32 30.39
N ILE A 330 -10.96 -4.25 31.52
CA ILE A 330 -9.84 -3.31 31.68
C ILE A 330 -8.65 -3.77 30.81
N TRP A 331 -8.42 -5.08 30.70
CA TRP A 331 -7.39 -5.64 29.80
C TRP A 331 -7.65 -5.33 28.31
N LEU A 332 -8.88 -5.42 27.88
CA LEU A 332 -9.28 -5.10 26.49
C LEU A 332 -9.09 -3.60 26.17
N LEU A 333 -9.32 -2.73 27.13
CA LEU A 333 -9.12 -1.28 26.98
C LEU A 333 -7.63 -0.89 26.86
N VAL A 334 -6.74 -1.58 27.56
CA VAL A 334 -5.29 -1.35 27.53
C VAL A 334 -4.66 -1.91 26.25
N ILE A 335 -5.17 -3.03 25.73
CA ILE A 335 -4.66 -3.64 24.47
C ILE A 335 -5.10 -2.86 23.23
N MET A 336 -6.24 -2.19 23.28
CA MET A 336 -6.77 -1.44 22.14
C MET A 336 -6.27 0.01 22.03
N ASN A 337 -5.45 0.50 22.97
CA ASN A 337 -5.00 1.89 22.97
C ASN A 337 -3.47 2.01 23.16
N PRO A 338 -2.69 2.20 22.07
CA PRO A 338 -1.22 2.20 22.11
C PRO A 338 -0.58 3.53 22.58
N PHE A 339 -1.33 4.52 23.07
CA PHE A 339 -0.78 5.83 23.43
C PHE A 339 -0.48 6.00 24.93
N PRO A 340 0.81 6.03 25.34
CA PRO A 340 1.22 6.19 26.73
C PRO A 340 0.89 7.59 27.32
N ASP A 341 0.77 8.63 26.50
CA ASP A 341 0.55 10.01 26.95
C ASP A 341 -0.84 10.25 27.56
N LEU A 342 -1.84 9.47 27.15
CA LEU A 342 -3.18 9.56 27.73
C LEU A 342 -3.24 9.02 29.16
N LEU A 343 -2.40 8.05 29.48
CA LEU A 343 -2.25 7.50 30.83
C LEU A 343 -1.54 8.46 31.76
N LEU A 344 -0.59 9.24 31.23
CA LEU A 344 0.12 10.28 31.98
C LEU A 344 -0.78 11.48 32.31
N SER A 345 -1.72 11.86 31.44
CA SER A 345 -2.70 12.94 31.71
C SER A 345 -3.73 12.51 32.75
N LEU A 346 -4.18 11.28 32.74
CA LEU A 346 -5.08 10.72 33.76
C LEU A 346 -4.40 10.58 35.14
N TRP A 347 -3.07 10.37 35.15
CA TRP A 347 -2.29 10.31 36.38
C TRP A 347 -2.09 11.70 37.03
N LYS A 348 -2.06 12.78 36.25
CA LYS A 348 -1.98 14.16 36.71
C LYS A 348 -3.27 14.72 37.33
N GLU A 349 -4.43 14.09 37.06
CA GLU A 349 -5.74 14.47 37.61
C GLU A 349 -6.15 13.71 38.88
N GLU A 350 -5.19 13.26 39.69
CA GLU A 350 -5.45 12.65 41.03
C GLU A 350 -6.38 11.41 41.07
N ILE A 351 -6.56 10.69 39.97
CA ILE A 351 -7.17 9.37 40.04
C ILE A 351 -6.08 8.40 40.55
N ARG A 352 -6.02 8.20 41.85
CA ARG A 352 -5.14 7.20 42.51
C ARG A 352 -5.46 5.81 42.06
N LEU A 353 -4.87 5.40 40.93
CA LEU A 353 -4.90 4.01 40.42
C LEU A 353 -3.84 3.18 41.18
N ARG A 354 -4.12 2.85 42.45
CA ARG A 354 -3.36 1.79 43.20
C ARG A 354 -3.29 0.46 42.48
N TRP A 355 -4.01 0.28 41.37
CA TRP A 355 -4.13 -0.93 40.59
C TRP A 355 -3.08 -1.08 39.48
N LEU A 356 -2.49 0.01 39.00
CA LEU A 356 -1.49 -0.04 37.93
C LEU A 356 -0.13 -0.58 38.43
N VAL A 357 0.19 -0.38 39.69
CA VAL A 357 1.46 -0.85 40.29
C VAL A 357 1.48 -2.39 40.42
N GLN A 358 0.35 -3.03 40.63
CA GLN A 358 0.29 -4.50 40.68
C GLN A 358 0.38 -5.18 39.30
N THR A 359 0.00 -4.51 38.23
CA THR A 359 0.05 -5.07 36.87
C THR A 359 1.44 -4.98 36.23
N VAL A 360 2.25 -4.01 36.62
CA VAL A 360 3.65 -3.90 36.21
C VAL A 360 4.52 -4.96 36.92
N SER A 361 4.16 -5.33 38.13
CA SER A 361 4.90 -6.36 38.91
C SER A 361 4.73 -7.79 38.37
N VAL A 362 3.69 -8.05 37.58
CA VAL A 362 3.43 -9.39 37.00
C VAL A 362 4.20 -9.61 35.68
N ARG A 363 4.78 -8.56 35.09
CA ARG A 363 5.56 -8.68 33.84
C ARG A 363 7.01 -9.17 34.05
N GLN A 364 7.43 -9.37 35.30
CA GLN A 364 8.75 -9.96 35.64
C GLN A 364 8.73 -11.45 35.93
N LEU A 365 7.62 -12.13 35.72
CA LEU A 365 7.45 -13.57 36.06
C LEU A 365 6.97 -14.43 34.86
N TYR A 366 7.30 -14.04 33.63
CA TYR A 366 7.27 -14.97 32.47
C TYR A 366 8.38 -14.62 31.51
#